data_2c0bb3148c0b249c5dea87c87e7303f6
#
_entry.id   2c0bb3148c0b249c5dea87c87e7303f6
#
_cell.length_a   1.000
_cell.length_b   1.000
_cell.length_c   1.000
_cell.angle_alpha   90.00
_cell.angle_beta   90.00
_cell.angle_gamma   90.00
#
_symmetry.space_group_name_H-M   'P 1'
#
loop_
_entity.id
_entity.type
_entity.pdbx_description
1 polymer ?
#
loop_
_entity_poly.entity_id
_entity_poly.type
_entity_poly.pdbx_seq_one_letter_code
_entity_poly.pdbx_strand_id
1 'polypeptide(L)'
;MKRDRNMKRYLNGILFAGLSSIVAAMIYLGFSMIFLGYKIISIIIFFIVFFGWIFGIKIKKTETERKNIVKPMRQSKFGANAKNENLLNPKYEALPMRDITKGIPVITIFSMIAVYFVDVVLVAYYLKKEQKLPFLEGLSYSWMGVFKISSEIYKDWVWIILVAIVSVVAFIKAEKKERMSKGN
;
A
#
# COMPACT_ATOMS: atom_id res chain seq x y z
N MET A 1 -22.64 5.84 13.06
CA MET A 1 -21.38 6.38 13.63
C MET A 1 -20.15 5.45 13.57
N LYS A 2 -20.25 4.14 13.86
CA LYS A 2 -19.11 3.19 13.70
C LYS A 2 -18.77 2.91 12.21
N ARG A 3 -19.78 2.88 11.32
CA ARG A 3 -19.66 2.60 9.88
C ARG A 3 -18.87 3.71 9.15
N ASP A 4 -19.14 4.99 9.48
CA ASP A 4 -18.46 6.13 8.84
C ASP A 4 -16.96 6.22 9.19
N ARG A 5 -16.58 5.82 10.42
CA ARG A 5 -15.18 5.79 10.84
C ARG A 5 -14.36 4.76 10.05
N ASN A 6 -14.93 3.58 9.79
CA ASN A 6 -14.26 2.55 9.03
C ASN A 6 -14.11 2.94 7.56
N MET A 7 -15.13 3.57 6.98
CA MET A 7 -15.09 4.05 5.59
C MET A 7 -14.01 5.13 5.40
N LYS A 8 -13.87 6.07 6.32
CA LYS A 8 -12.83 7.11 6.27
C LYS A 8 -11.41 6.54 6.39
N ARG A 9 -11.20 5.49 7.21
CA ARG A 9 -9.91 4.79 7.30
C ARG A 9 -9.58 4.10 5.99
N TYR A 10 -10.54 3.40 5.41
CA TYR A 10 -10.38 2.71 4.15
C TYR A 10 -10.04 3.68 3.02
N LEU A 11 -10.73 4.80 2.93
CA LEU A 11 -10.46 5.85 1.95
C LEU A 11 -9.04 6.41 2.06
N ASN A 12 -8.57 6.68 3.29
CA ASN A 12 -7.19 7.10 3.50
C ASN A 12 -6.18 6.03 3.08
N GLY A 13 -6.45 4.76 3.39
CA GLY A 13 -5.63 3.65 2.90
C GLY A 13 -5.51 3.67 1.38
N ILE A 14 -6.62 3.85 0.66
CA ILE A 14 -6.64 3.96 -0.80
C ILE A 14 -5.79 5.15 -1.27
N LEU A 15 -5.98 6.33 -0.69
CA LEU A 15 -5.21 7.52 -1.07
C LEU A 15 -3.71 7.33 -0.87
N PHE A 16 -3.29 6.81 0.28
CA PHE A 16 -1.87 6.56 0.54
C PHE A 16 -1.30 5.42 -0.30
N ALA A 17 -2.08 4.37 -0.60
CA ALA A 17 -1.68 3.34 -1.54
C ALA A 17 -1.48 3.91 -2.95
N GLY A 18 -2.38 4.79 -3.41
CA GLY A 18 -2.25 5.49 -4.69
C GLY A 18 -1.01 6.40 -4.74
N LEU A 19 -0.77 7.22 -3.71
CA LEU A 19 0.43 8.06 -3.65
C LEU A 19 1.72 7.23 -3.63
N SER A 20 1.75 6.16 -2.82
CA SER A 20 2.92 5.28 -2.75
C SER A 20 3.15 4.50 -4.04
N SER A 21 2.11 4.21 -4.84
CA SER A 21 2.26 3.59 -6.16
C SER A 21 2.98 4.49 -7.15
N ILE A 22 2.75 5.81 -7.09
CA ILE A 22 3.47 6.79 -7.91
C ILE A 22 4.96 6.81 -7.53
N VAL A 23 5.25 6.87 -6.22
CA VAL A 23 6.64 6.82 -5.72
C VAL A 23 7.31 5.50 -6.12
N ALA A 24 6.61 4.37 -5.98
CA ALA A 24 7.10 3.07 -6.39
C ALA A 24 7.40 3.00 -7.90
N ALA A 25 6.53 3.57 -8.74
CA ALA A 25 6.73 3.66 -10.18
C ALA A 25 7.98 4.48 -10.53
N MET A 26 8.20 5.62 -9.86
CA MET A 26 9.40 6.45 -10.07
C MET A 26 10.69 5.71 -9.69
N ILE A 27 10.68 5.01 -8.55
CA ILE A 27 11.80 4.18 -8.10
C ILE A 27 12.06 3.05 -9.10
N TYR A 28 11.01 2.35 -9.52
CA TYR A 28 11.10 1.26 -10.49
C TYR A 28 11.65 1.73 -11.83
N LEU A 29 11.16 2.87 -12.34
CA LEU A 29 11.66 3.47 -13.58
C LEU A 29 13.17 3.77 -13.47
N GLY A 30 13.60 4.41 -12.38
CA GLY A 30 15.01 4.71 -12.13
C GLY A 30 15.89 3.45 -12.11
N PHE A 31 15.47 2.41 -11.39
CA PHE A 31 16.19 1.14 -11.35
C PHE A 31 16.20 0.42 -12.70
N SER A 32 15.09 0.43 -13.43
CA SER A 32 15.01 -0.23 -14.75
C SER A 32 15.90 0.43 -15.79
N MET A 33 16.15 1.75 -15.67
CA MET A 33 17.10 2.45 -16.54
C MET A 33 18.56 2.09 -16.23
N ILE A 34 18.88 1.78 -14.96
CA ILE A 34 20.26 1.47 -14.51
C ILE A 34 20.56 -0.02 -14.67
N PHE A 35 19.60 -0.88 -14.30
CA PHE A 35 19.77 -2.32 -14.22
C PHE A 35 18.83 -3.04 -15.19
N LEU A 36 19.11 -2.94 -16.50
CA LEU A 36 18.38 -3.65 -17.54
C LEU A 36 18.36 -5.16 -17.28
N GLY A 37 17.27 -5.67 -16.69
CA GLY A 37 17.02 -7.11 -16.58
C GLY A 37 16.71 -7.70 -15.20
N TYR A 38 16.69 -6.94 -14.13
CA TYR A 38 16.38 -7.49 -12.80
C TYR A 38 14.88 -7.45 -12.45
N LYS A 39 14.23 -8.62 -12.56
CA LYS A 39 12.77 -8.81 -12.36
C LYS A 39 12.30 -8.80 -10.91
N ILE A 40 13.22 -8.76 -9.94
CA ILE A 40 12.89 -8.73 -8.49
C ILE A 40 12.20 -7.41 -8.10
N ILE A 41 12.29 -6.41 -8.93
CA ILE A 41 11.86 -5.03 -8.63
C ILE A 41 10.33 -4.90 -8.56
N SER A 42 9.56 -5.69 -9.32
CA SER A 42 8.10 -5.67 -9.27
C SER A 42 7.53 -6.06 -7.90
N ILE A 43 8.22 -6.97 -7.20
CA ILE A 43 7.87 -7.35 -5.82
C ILE A 43 8.06 -6.17 -4.86
N ILE A 44 9.11 -5.37 -5.04
CA ILE A 44 9.38 -4.18 -4.22
C ILE A 44 8.25 -3.16 -4.36
N ILE A 45 7.69 -2.98 -5.56
CA ILE A 45 6.53 -2.10 -5.79
C ILE A 45 5.37 -2.53 -4.89
N PHE A 46 5.05 -3.82 -4.86
CA PHE A 46 3.98 -4.33 -4.01
C PHE A 46 4.20 -3.97 -2.53
N PHE A 47 5.41 -4.13 -2.02
CA PHE A 47 5.73 -3.77 -0.63
C PHE A 47 5.65 -2.27 -0.36
N ILE A 48 6.12 -1.41 -1.27
CA ILE A 48 6.02 0.05 -1.11
C ILE A 48 4.54 0.47 -1.03
N VAL A 49 3.70 -0.05 -1.93
CA VAL A 49 2.26 0.24 -1.94
C VAL A 49 1.58 -0.32 -0.68
N PHE A 50 1.99 -1.51 -0.22
CA PHE A 50 1.52 -2.13 1.02
C PHE A 50 1.84 -1.28 2.25
N PHE A 51 3.07 -0.78 2.38
CA PHE A 51 3.44 0.14 3.46
C PHE A 51 2.66 1.44 3.39
N GLY A 52 2.44 2.00 2.20
CA GLY A 52 1.58 3.16 2.00
C GLY A 52 0.16 2.92 2.52
N TRP A 53 -0.44 1.78 2.21
CA TRP A 53 -1.75 1.38 2.72
C TRP A 53 -1.78 1.34 4.25
N ILE A 54 -0.82 0.65 4.88
CA ILE A 54 -0.72 0.55 6.34
C ILE A 54 -0.57 1.93 6.97
N PHE A 55 0.27 2.79 6.40
CA PHE A 55 0.49 4.14 6.89
C PHE A 55 -0.79 4.97 6.83
N GLY A 56 -1.51 4.92 5.70
CA GLY A 56 -2.78 5.62 5.53
C GLY A 56 -3.85 5.21 6.56
N ILE A 57 -3.93 3.93 6.90
CA ILE A 57 -4.85 3.45 7.94
C ILE A 57 -4.41 3.93 9.34
N LYS A 58 -3.10 3.98 9.64
CA LYS A 58 -2.56 4.38 10.95
C LYS A 58 -2.77 5.86 11.26
N ILE A 59 -2.59 6.76 10.31
CA ILE A 59 -2.64 8.22 10.52
C ILE A 59 -3.93 8.64 11.21
N LYS A 60 -5.09 8.13 10.79
CA LYS A 60 -6.37 8.53 11.40
C LYS A 60 -6.63 7.97 12.79
N LYS A 61 -5.96 6.89 13.16
CA LYS A 61 -6.08 6.37 14.53
C LYS A 61 -5.51 7.38 15.52
N THR A 62 -4.34 7.94 15.20
CA THR A 62 -3.66 8.96 16.04
C THR A 62 -4.48 10.24 16.22
N GLU A 63 -5.15 10.73 15.16
CA GLU A 63 -6.02 11.92 15.27
C GLU A 63 -7.26 11.69 16.14
N THR A 64 -7.87 10.52 16.04
CA THR A 64 -9.08 10.19 16.82
C THR A 64 -8.72 9.98 18.28
N GLU A 65 -7.57 9.43 18.58
CA GLU A 65 -7.06 9.27 19.94
C GLU A 65 -6.73 10.62 20.58
N ARG A 66 -6.07 11.54 19.84
CA ARG A 66 -5.82 12.91 20.32
C ARG A 66 -7.10 13.67 20.67
N LYS A 67 -8.15 13.56 19.85
CA LYS A 67 -9.46 14.21 20.11
C LYS A 67 -10.18 13.62 21.33
N ASN A 68 -9.97 12.34 21.63
CA ASN A 68 -10.57 11.71 22.81
C ASN A 68 -9.80 12.02 24.11
N ILE A 69 -8.48 12.26 24.03
CA ILE A 69 -7.65 12.64 25.18
C ILE A 69 -7.92 14.09 25.60
N VAL A 70 -8.29 14.97 24.68
CA VAL A 70 -8.56 16.40 24.99
C VAL A 70 -9.96 16.65 25.58
N LYS A 71 -10.91 15.71 25.46
CA LYS A 71 -12.28 15.88 25.96
C LYS A 71 -12.51 15.64 27.45
N PRO A 72 -11.75 14.87 28.23
CA PRO A 72 -12.11 14.62 29.63
C PRO A 72 -11.57 15.63 30.66
N MET A 73 -10.92 16.72 30.26
CA MET A 73 -10.36 17.66 31.26
C MET A 73 -11.37 18.67 31.85
N ARG A 74 -12.66 18.54 31.57
CA ARG A 74 -13.67 19.51 32.04
C ARG A 74 -14.64 19.03 33.12
N GLN A 75 -14.54 17.82 33.64
CA GLN A 75 -15.35 17.37 34.78
C GLN A 75 -14.66 16.29 35.60
N SER A 76 -13.91 16.66 36.61
CA SER A 76 -13.98 16.09 37.94
C SER A 76 -13.05 16.89 38.88
N LYS A 77 -13.60 17.93 39.49
CA LYS A 77 -13.18 18.31 40.83
C LYS A 77 -13.75 17.24 41.76
N PHE A 78 -12.92 16.72 42.65
CA PHE A 78 -13.16 15.72 43.68
C PHE A 78 -12.87 14.27 43.29
N GLY A 79 -11.81 13.75 43.95
CA GLY A 79 -11.48 12.34 43.98
C GLY A 79 -9.98 12.07 43.75
N ALA A 80 -9.14 12.47 44.71
CA ALA A 80 -7.74 12.02 44.78
C ALA A 80 -7.71 10.50 44.96
N ASN A 81 -6.73 9.84 44.29
CA ASN A 81 -6.38 8.43 44.38
C ASN A 81 -7.05 7.47 43.35
N ALA A 82 -6.83 7.71 42.08
CA ALA A 82 -6.90 6.65 41.10
C ALA A 82 -5.55 6.56 40.36
N LYS A 83 -4.90 5.45 40.52
CA LYS A 83 -3.59 5.08 39.96
C LYS A 83 -3.39 5.57 38.54
N ASN A 84 -2.55 6.60 38.38
CA ASN A 84 -2.15 7.19 37.10
C ASN A 84 -1.16 6.30 36.29
N GLU A 85 -1.15 4.99 36.51
CA GLU A 85 -0.22 4.08 35.81
C GLU A 85 -0.65 3.74 34.38
N ASN A 86 -1.89 4.04 33.98
CA ASN A 86 -2.38 3.67 32.63
C ASN A 86 -2.25 4.79 31.58
N LEU A 87 -1.72 5.97 31.92
CA LEU A 87 -1.63 7.12 31.01
C LEU A 87 -0.33 7.17 30.18
N LEU A 88 0.68 6.38 30.54
CA LEU A 88 2.02 6.44 29.91
C LEU A 88 2.32 5.30 28.93
N ASN A 89 1.44 4.33 28.79
CA ASN A 89 1.61 3.28 27.79
C ASN A 89 0.52 3.43 26.72
N PRO A 90 0.78 4.13 25.58
CA PRO A 90 -0.10 4.00 24.45
C PRO A 90 -0.08 2.51 24.08
N LYS A 91 -1.11 1.77 24.47
CA LYS A 91 -1.36 0.43 23.97
C LYS A 91 -1.25 0.54 22.46
N TYR A 92 -0.15 0.10 21.88
CA TYR A 92 -0.02 -0.09 20.45
C TYR A 92 -1.05 -1.17 20.08
N GLU A 93 -2.30 -0.77 19.95
CA GLU A 93 -3.32 -1.65 19.44
C GLU A 93 -2.87 -2.06 18.05
N ALA A 94 -2.42 -3.29 17.92
CA ALA A 94 -2.07 -3.87 16.64
C ALA A 94 -3.22 -3.61 15.66
N LEU A 95 -2.89 -3.17 14.45
CA LEU A 95 -3.90 -3.00 13.40
C LEU A 95 -4.63 -4.34 13.25
N PRO A 96 -5.96 -4.36 13.28
CA PRO A 96 -6.68 -5.59 13.11
C PRO A 96 -6.29 -6.21 11.77
N MET A 97 -5.80 -7.44 11.78
CA MET A 97 -5.35 -8.19 10.59
C MET A 97 -6.39 -8.16 9.47
N ARG A 98 -7.67 -8.14 9.84
CA ARG A 98 -8.79 -8.01 8.90
C ARG A 98 -8.75 -6.73 8.06
N ASP A 99 -8.29 -5.60 8.60
CA ASP A 99 -8.22 -4.34 7.85
C ASP A 99 -7.02 -4.35 6.89
N ILE A 100 -5.96 -5.05 7.24
CA ILE A 100 -4.80 -5.27 6.37
C ILE A 100 -5.21 -6.16 5.20
N THR A 101 -5.85 -7.30 5.48
CA THR A 101 -6.27 -8.26 4.45
C THR A 101 -7.22 -7.65 3.42
N LYS A 102 -8.14 -6.79 3.85
CA LYS A 102 -9.05 -6.06 2.95
C LYS A 102 -8.33 -5.08 2.02
N GLY A 103 -7.15 -4.63 2.36
CA GLY A 103 -6.35 -3.74 1.53
C GLY A 103 -5.62 -4.46 0.39
N ILE A 104 -5.39 -5.77 0.49
CA ILE A 104 -4.57 -6.51 -0.48
C ILE A 104 -5.09 -6.37 -1.92
N PRO A 105 -6.39 -6.49 -2.23
CA PRO A 105 -6.87 -6.28 -3.60
C PRO A 105 -6.55 -4.88 -4.14
N VAL A 106 -6.71 -3.85 -3.30
CA VAL A 106 -6.41 -2.46 -3.66
C VAL A 106 -4.92 -2.29 -3.94
N ILE A 107 -4.07 -2.81 -3.05
CA ILE A 107 -2.61 -2.80 -3.18
C ILE A 107 -2.18 -3.49 -4.48
N THR A 108 -2.76 -4.66 -4.77
CA THR A 108 -2.47 -5.42 -6.00
C THR A 108 -2.80 -4.60 -7.25
N ILE A 109 -3.99 -3.99 -7.31
CA ILE A 109 -4.41 -3.17 -8.43
C ILE A 109 -3.47 -1.98 -8.63
N PHE A 110 -3.16 -1.22 -7.57
CA PHE A 110 -2.24 -0.08 -7.67
C PHE A 110 -0.82 -0.49 -8.06
N SER A 111 -0.35 -1.64 -7.60
CA SER A 111 0.96 -2.18 -8.00
C SER A 111 1.00 -2.57 -9.48
N MET A 112 -0.06 -3.21 -9.99
CA MET A 112 -0.17 -3.56 -11.42
C MET A 112 -0.25 -2.31 -12.30
N ILE A 113 -1.00 -1.29 -11.87
CA ILE A 113 -1.07 -0.01 -12.57
C ILE A 113 0.30 0.67 -12.59
N ALA A 114 1.03 0.69 -11.48
CA ALA A 114 2.37 1.27 -11.40
C ALA A 114 3.35 0.61 -12.38
N VAL A 115 3.38 -0.73 -12.43
CA VAL A 115 4.19 -1.49 -13.39
C VAL A 115 3.80 -1.16 -14.82
N TYR A 116 2.50 -1.15 -15.13
CA TYR A 116 2.00 -0.80 -16.45
C TYR A 116 2.52 0.57 -16.92
N PHE A 117 2.40 1.60 -16.09
CA PHE A 117 2.89 2.94 -16.44
C PHE A 117 4.39 2.97 -16.69
N VAL A 118 5.17 2.26 -15.88
CA VAL A 118 6.62 2.18 -16.09
C VAL A 118 6.97 1.51 -17.41
N ASP A 119 6.30 0.39 -17.73
CA ASP A 119 6.55 -0.32 -18.99
C ASP A 119 6.15 0.52 -20.20
N VAL A 120 5.05 1.29 -20.12
CA VAL A 120 4.67 2.25 -21.17
C VAL A 120 5.77 3.28 -21.40
N VAL A 121 6.34 3.83 -20.32
CA VAL A 121 7.43 4.84 -20.41
C VAL A 121 8.72 4.20 -20.96
N LEU A 122 9.07 3.01 -20.52
CA LEU A 122 10.26 2.29 -20.99
C LEU A 122 10.17 1.96 -22.48
N VAL A 123 9.01 1.46 -22.94
CA VAL A 123 8.78 1.19 -24.37
C VAL A 123 8.83 2.47 -25.18
N ALA A 124 8.24 3.58 -24.70
CA ALA A 124 8.34 4.87 -25.38
C ALA A 124 9.79 5.37 -25.48
N TYR A 125 10.57 5.18 -24.41
CA TYR A 125 11.99 5.52 -24.42
C TYR A 125 12.79 4.65 -25.41
N TYR A 126 12.49 3.36 -25.47
CA TYR A 126 13.09 2.44 -26.44
C TYR A 126 12.78 2.85 -27.89
N LEU A 127 11.50 3.16 -28.20
CA LEU A 127 11.09 3.64 -29.53
C LEU A 127 11.78 4.95 -29.92
N LYS A 128 11.96 5.87 -28.97
CA LYS A 128 12.74 7.09 -29.20
C LYS A 128 14.19 6.79 -29.56
N LYS A 129 14.82 5.86 -28.84
CA LYS A 129 16.23 5.54 -29.00
C LYS A 129 16.51 4.79 -30.32
N GLU A 130 15.73 3.77 -30.60
CA GLU A 130 15.96 2.84 -31.71
C GLU A 130 15.32 3.30 -33.02
N GLN A 131 14.09 3.85 -32.93
CA GLN A 131 13.32 4.24 -34.12
C GLN A 131 13.32 5.75 -34.37
N LYS A 132 14.00 6.52 -33.51
CA LYS A 132 14.06 8.00 -33.58
C LYS A 132 12.69 8.68 -33.56
N LEU A 133 11.67 8.01 -33.04
CA LEU A 133 10.34 8.60 -32.88
C LEU A 133 10.35 9.66 -31.76
N PRO A 134 9.61 10.77 -31.92
CA PRO A 134 9.39 11.72 -30.83
C PRO A 134 8.82 11.01 -29.61
N PHE A 135 9.31 11.36 -28.40
CA PHE A 135 8.92 10.67 -27.16
C PHE A 135 7.39 10.64 -26.94
N LEU A 136 6.69 11.72 -27.24
CA LEU A 136 5.24 11.82 -27.09
C LEU A 136 4.48 10.86 -28.04
N GLU A 137 4.95 10.73 -29.28
CA GLU A 137 4.42 9.74 -30.24
C GLU A 137 4.71 8.32 -29.74
N GLY A 138 5.94 8.04 -29.31
CA GLY A 138 6.31 6.79 -28.70
C GLY A 138 5.44 6.44 -27.50
N LEU A 139 5.09 7.41 -26.64
CA LEU A 139 4.20 7.23 -25.51
C LEU A 139 2.77 6.85 -25.95
N SER A 140 2.26 7.49 -26.99
CA SER A 140 0.93 7.19 -27.55
C SER A 140 0.87 5.76 -28.13
N TYR A 141 1.88 5.34 -28.87
CA TYR A 141 1.98 3.96 -29.38
C TYR A 141 2.16 2.94 -28.27
N SER A 142 2.95 3.25 -27.25
CA SER A 142 3.22 2.35 -26.13
C SER A 142 2.00 2.13 -25.27
N TRP A 143 1.14 3.13 -25.09
CA TRP A 143 -0.08 3.03 -24.28
C TRP A 143 -1.01 1.89 -24.73
N MET A 144 -1.19 1.73 -26.05
CA MET A 144 -2.04 0.65 -26.59
C MET A 144 -1.24 -0.61 -26.92
N GLY A 145 0.06 -0.45 -27.21
CA GLY A 145 0.92 -1.50 -27.75
C GLY A 145 1.76 -2.22 -26.71
N VAL A 146 1.84 -1.75 -25.45
CA VAL A 146 2.74 -2.33 -24.45
C VAL A 146 2.53 -3.82 -24.25
N PHE A 147 1.29 -4.29 -24.24
CA PHE A 147 0.97 -5.73 -24.11
C PHE A 147 1.41 -6.58 -25.33
N LYS A 148 1.54 -5.96 -26.50
CA LYS A 148 2.02 -6.66 -27.71
C LYS A 148 3.54 -6.62 -27.83
N ILE A 149 4.15 -5.53 -27.35
CA ILE A 149 5.59 -5.28 -27.50
C ILE A 149 6.38 -5.91 -26.34
N SER A 150 5.84 -5.87 -25.11
CA SER A 150 6.52 -6.36 -23.91
C SER A 150 5.77 -7.55 -23.31
N SER A 151 6.31 -8.75 -23.48
CA SER A 151 5.83 -9.94 -22.76
C SER A 151 6.19 -9.90 -21.27
N GLU A 152 7.09 -9.03 -20.85
CA GLU A 152 7.60 -8.93 -19.48
C GLU A 152 6.53 -8.42 -18.50
N ILE A 153 5.63 -7.55 -18.97
CA ILE A 153 4.53 -7.02 -18.15
C ILE A 153 3.65 -8.13 -17.56
N TYR A 154 3.39 -9.19 -18.34
CA TYR A 154 2.60 -10.32 -17.84
C TYR A 154 3.36 -11.09 -16.75
N LYS A 155 4.68 -11.20 -16.87
CA LYS A 155 5.52 -11.86 -15.86
C LYS A 155 5.53 -11.07 -14.57
N ASP A 156 5.64 -9.74 -14.65
CA ASP A 156 5.61 -8.86 -13.48
C ASP A 156 4.24 -8.89 -12.79
N TRP A 157 3.16 -8.91 -13.55
CA TRP A 157 1.81 -9.05 -12.99
C TRP A 157 1.61 -10.39 -12.30
N VAL A 158 2.11 -11.49 -12.87
CA VAL A 158 2.06 -12.82 -12.25
C VAL A 158 2.78 -12.79 -10.90
N TRP A 159 3.97 -12.18 -10.80
CA TRP A 159 4.69 -12.07 -9.54
C TRP A 159 3.93 -11.24 -8.50
N ILE A 160 3.34 -10.13 -8.88
CA ILE A 160 2.51 -9.29 -7.99
C ILE A 160 1.33 -10.10 -7.46
N ILE A 161 0.62 -10.84 -8.33
CA ILE A 161 -0.51 -11.68 -7.93
C ILE A 161 -0.06 -12.80 -7.00
N LEU A 162 1.04 -13.47 -7.27
CA LEU A 162 1.59 -14.51 -6.40
C LEU A 162 1.92 -13.97 -5.00
N VAL A 163 2.58 -12.82 -4.91
CA VAL A 163 2.89 -12.17 -3.63
C VAL A 163 1.61 -11.79 -2.89
N ALA A 164 0.59 -11.30 -3.61
CA ALA A 164 -0.71 -10.98 -3.03
C ALA A 164 -1.38 -12.23 -2.42
N ILE A 165 -1.41 -13.34 -3.15
CA ILE A 165 -1.97 -14.62 -2.67
C ILE A 165 -1.23 -15.11 -1.43
N VAL A 166 0.10 -15.14 -1.47
CA VAL A 166 0.93 -15.55 -0.32
C VAL A 166 0.66 -14.66 0.89
N SER A 167 0.55 -13.35 0.68
CA SER A 167 0.22 -12.38 1.74
C SER A 167 -1.14 -12.65 2.36
N VAL A 168 -2.18 -12.92 1.56
CA VAL A 168 -3.52 -13.27 2.07
C VAL A 168 -3.46 -14.53 2.93
N VAL A 169 -2.80 -15.58 2.44
CA VAL A 169 -2.67 -16.85 3.17
C VAL A 169 -1.92 -16.65 4.49
N ALA A 170 -0.83 -15.89 4.48
CA ALA A 170 -0.05 -15.59 5.68
C ALA A 170 -0.88 -14.84 6.72
N PHE A 171 -1.64 -13.81 6.31
CA PHE A 171 -2.48 -13.03 7.22
C PHE A 171 -3.65 -13.83 7.78
N ILE A 172 -4.31 -14.70 6.98
CA ILE A 172 -5.37 -15.59 7.46
C ILE A 172 -4.82 -16.57 8.51
N LYS A 173 -3.62 -17.15 8.28
CA LYS A 173 -2.98 -18.03 9.26
C LYS A 173 -2.63 -17.28 10.55
N ALA A 174 -2.11 -16.08 10.44
CA ALA A 174 -1.77 -15.24 11.60
C ALA A 174 -3.02 -14.86 12.40
N GLU A 175 -4.13 -14.48 11.75
CA GLU A 175 -5.41 -14.18 12.41
C GLU A 175 -5.97 -15.41 13.15
N LYS A 176 -5.90 -16.59 12.52
CA LYS A 176 -6.35 -17.85 13.16
C LYS A 176 -5.52 -18.17 14.40
N LYS A 177 -4.19 -18.01 14.35
CA LYS A 177 -3.30 -18.21 15.48
C LYS A 177 -3.60 -17.25 16.63
N GLU A 178 -3.85 -15.98 16.33
CA GLU A 178 -4.19 -14.97 17.34
C GLU A 178 -5.53 -15.28 18.04
N ARG A 179 -6.53 -15.75 17.29
CA ARG A 179 -7.84 -16.17 17.87
C ARG A 179 -7.69 -17.36 18.82
N MET A 180 -6.88 -18.37 18.45
CA MET A 180 -6.62 -19.53 19.30
C MET A 180 -5.87 -19.16 20.57
N SER A 181 -4.94 -18.20 20.52
CA SER A 181 -4.19 -17.73 21.69
C SER A 181 -5.03 -16.90 22.67
N LYS A 182 -6.15 -16.30 22.24
CA LYS A 182 -7.05 -15.51 23.10
C LYS A 182 -8.22 -16.32 23.66
N GLY A 183 -8.41 -17.54 23.20
CA GLY A 183 -9.49 -18.44 23.62
C GLY A 183 -9.09 -19.45 24.71
N ASN A 184 -7.81 -19.47 25.08
CA ASN A 184 -7.26 -20.18 26.25
C ASN A 184 -6.90 -19.16 27.34
#